data_6d2c90b014f3d34344e965950b89b2cc
#
_entry.id   6d2c90b014f3d34344e965950b89b2cc
#
_cell.length_a   1.000
_cell.length_b   1.000
_cell.length_c   1.000
_cell.angle_alpha   90.00
_cell.angle_beta   90.00
_cell.angle_gamma   90.00
#
_symmetry.space_group_name_H-M   'P 1'
#
loop_
_entity.id
_entity.type
_entity.pdbx_description
1 polymer ?
#
loop_
_entity_poly.entity_id
_entity_poly.type
_entity_poly.pdbx_seq_one_letter_code
_entity_poly.pdbx_strand_id
1 'polypeptide(L)'
;MAKEKSNTTAEAEAVPKKEKKQKQPTWAGAVFGSILLFLLTLLFGICFLCSSILNSVLPQKTLSAAIAKMDLSQMQLSDHGKEQPIGKCLYDWYFWDAPNLTEEYAEKLVTMPECSQFLCDYLDDLSTYMTGDSSELPQLQPDDVADLLQEELGSKLTKETHVVFAEADRKSLNWTMGDDLNSWNSMLQHTIGFGFGKFLTRQLCNLSGMIAFGVLTVACFVLWLVLAVKKHWHKGRMFTAYGLAVAIPGLLVLAASGVNLLLVEAFHIPDALIFSKA
;
A
#
# COMPACT_ATOMS: atom_id res chain seq x y z
N MET A 1 -12.41 -21.15 -100.77
CA MET A 1 -12.32 -19.79 -100.16
C MET A 1 -12.69 -19.90 -98.73
N ALA A 2 -11.70 -20.10 -97.87
CA ALA A 2 -11.88 -20.15 -96.45
C ALA A 2 -11.17 -18.93 -95.81
N LYS A 3 -11.93 -18.14 -95.03
CA LYS A 3 -11.42 -17.01 -94.30
C LYS A 3 -10.99 -17.44 -92.93
N GLU A 4 -9.71 -17.38 -92.74
CA GLU A 4 -9.04 -17.57 -91.45
C GLU A 4 -9.34 -16.36 -90.54
N LYS A 5 -9.93 -16.61 -89.32
CA LYS A 5 -10.11 -15.61 -88.30
C LYS A 5 -9.00 -15.76 -87.27
N SER A 6 -8.08 -14.84 -87.31
CA SER A 6 -7.04 -14.67 -86.26
C SER A 6 -7.69 -14.23 -84.94
N ASN A 7 -7.55 -15.06 -83.92
CA ASN A 7 -7.89 -14.73 -82.53
C ASN A 7 -6.63 -14.22 -81.88
N THR A 8 -6.53 -12.91 -81.70
CA THR A 8 -5.48 -12.28 -80.89
C THR A 8 -5.96 -12.24 -79.48
N THR A 9 -5.44 -13.19 -78.65
CA THR A 9 -5.66 -13.19 -77.23
C THR A 9 -4.75 -12.13 -76.63
N ALA A 10 -5.33 -11.06 -76.11
CA ALA A 10 -4.59 -10.06 -75.30
C ALA A 10 -4.21 -10.66 -73.92
N GLU A 11 -2.95 -10.95 -73.81
CA GLU A 11 -2.33 -11.29 -72.46
C GLU A 11 -2.34 -10.06 -71.59
N ALA A 12 -3.22 -10.05 -70.63
CA ALA A 12 -3.23 -9.02 -69.58
C ALA A 12 -2.00 -9.19 -68.70
N GLU A 13 -1.02 -8.34 -68.87
CA GLU A 13 0.15 -8.23 -67.97
C GLU A 13 -0.32 -8.02 -66.49
N ALA A 14 -0.22 -9.05 -65.73
CA ALA A 14 -0.45 -8.97 -64.26
C ALA A 14 0.66 -8.12 -63.64
N VAL A 15 0.31 -6.89 -63.25
CA VAL A 15 1.17 -6.01 -62.46
C VAL A 15 1.55 -6.72 -61.15
N PRO A 16 2.83 -6.96 -60.85
CA PRO A 16 3.22 -7.63 -59.64
C PRO A 16 2.85 -6.75 -58.43
N LYS A 17 1.91 -7.22 -57.62
CA LYS A 17 1.62 -6.62 -56.32
C LYS A 17 2.91 -6.56 -55.53
N LYS A 18 3.46 -5.36 -55.34
CA LYS A 18 4.58 -5.13 -54.42
C LYS A 18 4.19 -5.66 -53.06
N GLU A 19 4.65 -6.86 -52.71
CA GLU A 19 4.61 -7.35 -51.32
C GLU A 19 5.27 -6.31 -50.44
N LYS A 20 4.49 -5.70 -49.56
CA LYS A 20 5.02 -4.86 -48.50
C LYS A 20 5.94 -5.75 -47.66
N LYS A 21 7.26 -5.66 -47.89
CA LYS A 21 8.27 -6.26 -47.02
C LYS A 21 7.97 -5.80 -45.60
N GLN A 22 7.33 -6.65 -44.78
CA GLN A 22 7.23 -6.42 -43.36
C GLN A 22 8.67 -6.24 -42.85
N LYS A 23 8.97 -5.01 -42.40
CA LYS A 23 10.25 -4.71 -41.75
C LYS A 23 10.40 -5.67 -40.58
N GLN A 24 11.23 -6.67 -40.72
CA GLN A 24 11.57 -7.55 -39.61
C GLN A 24 12.16 -6.67 -38.48
N PRO A 25 11.65 -6.76 -37.25
CA PRO A 25 12.19 -5.99 -36.15
C PRO A 25 13.68 -6.29 -36.04
N THR A 26 14.48 -5.25 -35.96
CA THR A 26 15.93 -5.37 -35.81
C THR A 26 16.22 -6.19 -34.52
N TRP A 27 17.31 -6.97 -34.53
CA TRP A 27 17.70 -7.78 -33.37
C TRP A 27 17.71 -6.98 -32.08
N ALA A 28 18.21 -5.73 -32.10
CA ALA A 28 18.21 -4.81 -30.97
C ALA A 28 16.78 -4.48 -30.45
N GLY A 29 15.81 -4.26 -31.36
CA GLY A 29 14.42 -4.01 -30.97
C GLY A 29 13.73 -5.21 -30.30
N ALA A 30 14.10 -6.43 -30.70
CA ALA A 30 13.57 -7.65 -30.07
C ALA A 30 14.15 -7.89 -28.68
N VAL A 31 15.43 -7.60 -28.47
CA VAL A 31 16.09 -7.71 -27.17
C VAL A 31 15.52 -6.64 -26.23
N PHE A 32 15.43 -5.40 -26.67
CA PHE A 32 14.86 -4.31 -25.87
C PHE A 32 13.39 -4.60 -25.48
N GLY A 33 12.56 -5.02 -26.44
CA GLY A 33 11.16 -5.38 -26.18
C GLY A 33 11.03 -6.54 -25.18
N SER A 34 11.95 -7.53 -25.25
CA SER A 34 11.97 -8.64 -24.29
C SER A 34 12.33 -8.19 -22.87
N ILE A 35 13.34 -7.33 -22.74
CA ILE A 35 13.72 -6.75 -21.44
C ILE A 35 12.59 -5.92 -20.86
N LEU A 36 11.96 -5.08 -21.69
CA LEU A 36 10.84 -4.24 -21.28
C LEU A 36 9.65 -5.08 -20.78
N LEU A 37 9.25 -6.10 -21.54
CA LEU A 37 8.16 -7.00 -21.13
C LEU A 37 8.47 -7.76 -19.87
N PHE A 38 9.72 -8.16 -19.68
CA PHE A 38 10.16 -8.81 -18.45
C PHE A 38 10.03 -7.86 -17.24
N LEU A 39 10.52 -6.62 -17.38
CA LEU A 39 10.41 -5.62 -16.33
C LEU A 39 8.94 -5.25 -16.03
N LEU A 40 8.09 -5.16 -17.05
CA LEU A 40 6.65 -4.94 -16.84
C LEU A 40 5.99 -6.12 -16.13
N THR A 41 6.36 -7.36 -16.45
CA THR A 41 5.85 -8.55 -15.75
C THR A 41 6.24 -8.51 -14.27
N LEU A 42 7.47 -8.12 -13.95
CA LEU A 42 7.92 -7.94 -12.57
C LEU A 42 7.14 -6.84 -11.86
N LEU A 43 7.01 -5.68 -12.49
CA LEU A 43 6.32 -4.54 -11.91
C LEU A 43 4.85 -4.87 -11.60
N PHE A 44 4.12 -5.40 -12.57
CA PHE A 44 2.72 -5.78 -12.36
C PHE A 44 2.57 -6.96 -11.39
N GLY A 45 3.53 -7.88 -11.38
CA GLY A 45 3.57 -8.97 -10.39
C GLY A 45 3.72 -8.46 -8.97
N ILE A 46 4.61 -7.49 -8.74
CA ILE A 46 4.76 -6.83 -7.44
C ILE A 46 3.47 -6.09 -7.06
N CYS A 47 2.88 -5.30 -7.99
CA CYS A 47 1.62 -4.62 -7.75
C CYS A 47 0.49 -5.60 -7.41
N PHE A 48 0.42 -6.76 -8.09
CA PHE A 48 -0.55 -7.81 -7.78
C PHE A 48 -0.37 -8.38 -6.38
N LEU A 49 0.87 -8.68 -5.97
CA LEU A 49 1.16 -9.19 -4.62
C LEU A 49 0.81 -8.16 -3.54
N CYS A 50 1.24 -6.91 -3.71
CA CYS A 50 0.89 -5.82 -2.79
C CYS A 50 -0.63 -5.65 -2.70
N SER A 51 -1.32 -5.64 -3.84
CA SER A 51 -2.78 -5.54 -3.90
C SER A 51 -3.46 -6.72 -3.23
N SER A 52 -2.94 -7.94 -3.38
CA SER A 52 -3.48 -9.13 -2.72
C SER A 52 -3.40 -9.03 -1.20
N ILE A 53 -2.27 -8.56 -0.67
CA ILE A 53 -2.08 -8.35 0.78
C ILE A 53 -3.04 -7.26 1.27
N LEU A 54 -3.06 -6.10 0.60
CA LEU A 54 -3.91 -4.97 1.00
C LEU A 54 -5.40 -5.35 0.98
N ASN A 55 -5.86 -6.04 -0.06
CA ASN A 55 -7.25 -6.51 -0.15
C ASN A 55 -7.60 -7.61 0.87
N SER A 56 -6.61 -8.26 1.46
CA SER A 56 -6.83 -9.21 2.55
C SER A 56 -6.99 -8.52 3.91
N VAL A 57 -6.33 -7.39 4.09
CA VAL A 57 -6.25 -6.68 5.38
C VAL A 57 -7.31 -5.58 5.50
N LEU A 58 -7.41 -4.70 4.50
CA LEU A 58 -8.24 -3.49 4.57
C LEU A 58 -9.76 -3.77 4.64
N PRO A 59 -10.35 -4.56 3.70
CA PRO A 59 -11.82 -4.72 3.68
C PRO A 59 -12.38 -5.48 4.88
N GLN A 60 -11.56 -6.29 5.53
CA GLN A 60 -11.98 -7.12 6.67
C GLN A 60 -11.86 -6.39 8.01
N LYS A 61 -11.52 -5.11 8.00
CA LYS A 61 -11.22 -4.34 9.23
C LYS A 61 -10.22 -5.07 10.14
N THR A 62 -9.32 -5.84 9.52
CA THR A 62 -8.38 -6.70 10.25
C THR A 62 -7.44 -5.86 11.11
N LEU A 63 -7.06 -4.68 10.62
CA LEU A 63 -6.16 -3.79 11.33
C LEU A 63 -6.84 -3.19 12.56
N SER A 64 -8.05 -2.63 12.42
CA SER A 64 -8.81 -2.09 13.54
C SER A 64 -9.17 -3.18 14.55
N ALA A 65 -9.58 -4.39 14.08
CA ALA A 65 -9.84 -5.52 14.95
C ALA A 65 -8.60 -6.04 15.69
N ALA A 66 -7.40 -5.90 15.10
CA ALA A 66 -6.14 -6.22 15.77
C ALA A 66 -5.84 -5.19 16.86
N ILE A 67 -5.95 -3.89 16.54
CA ILE A 67 -5.70 -2.79 17.49
C ILE A 67 -6.71 -2.83 18.64
N ALA A 68 -7.98 -3.11 18.38
CA ALA A 68 -8.99 -3.26 19.42
C ALA A 68 -8.70 -4.38 20.43
N LYS A 69 -7.88 -5.37 20.06
CA LYS A 69 -7.43 -6.46 20.93
C LYS A 69 -6.08 -6.21 21.59
N MET A 70 -5.37 -5.18 21.15
CA MET A 70 -4.07 -4.83 21.73
C MET A 70 -4.29 -4.10 23.06
N ASP A 71 -3.51 -4.49 24.03
CA ASP A 71 -3.35 -3.72 25.26
C ASP A 71 -2.27 -2.65 25.02
N LEU A 72 -2.73 -1.44 24.68
CA LEU A 72 -1.81 -0.32 24.38
C LEU A 72 -0.90 0.01 25.56
N SER A 73 -1.31 -0.29 26.79
CA SER A 73 -0.51 -0.03 27.99
C SER A 73 0.78 -0.86 28.06
N GLN A 74 0.80 -2.01 27.38
CA GLN A 74 1.98 -2.89 27.32
C GLN A 74 2.92 -2.54 26.17
N MET A 75 2.52 -1.63 25.29
CA MET A 75 3.37 -1.18 24.20
C MET A 75 4.53 -0.33 24.74
N GLN A 76 5.73 -0.66 24.26
CA GLN A 76 6.92 0.13 24.51
C GLN A 76 7.38 0.77 23.20
N LEU A 77 7.73 2.03 23.28
CA LEU A 77 8.29 2.79 22.16
C LEU A 77 9.76 3.09 22.46
N SER A 78 10.57 3.05 21.41
CA SER A 78 11.97 3.46 21.53
C SER A 78 12.08 4.97 21.38
N ASP A 79 12.26 5.67 22.48
CA ASP A 79 12.54 7.09 22.50
C ASP A 79 14.00 7.34 22.88
N HIS A 80 14.74 8.02 21.99
CA HIS A 80 16.19 8.27 22.13
C HIS A 80 17.02 7.03 22.52
N GLY A 81 16.62 5.85 21.99
CA GLY A 81 17.31 4.58 22.25
C GLY A 81 16.99 3.95 23.61
N LYS A 82 15.96 4.42 24.31
CA LYS A 82 15.41 3.81 25.52
C LYS A 82 13.99 3.34 25.24
N GLU A 83 13.68 2.13 25.66
CA GLU A 83 12.31 1.62 25.62
C GLU A 83 11.52 2.25 26.77
N GLN A 84 10.40 2.88 26.43
CA GLN A 84 9.49 3.53 27.38
C GLN A 84 8.06 3.12 27.11
N PRO A 85 7.20 2.99 28.15
CA PRO A 85 5.77 2.78 27.97
C PRO A 85 5.14 3.87 27.10
N ILE A 86 4.17 3.52 26.25
CA ILE A 86 3.51 4.46 25.35
C ILE A 86 2.85 5.64 26.10
N GLY A 87 2.28 5.40 27.29
CA GLY A 87 1.69 6.45 28.11
C GLY A 87 2.72 7.51 28.54
N LYS A 88 3.93 7.06 28.91
CA LYS A 88 5.03 7.98 29.23
C LYS A 88 5.48 8.77 27.99
N CYS A 89 5.61 8.12 26.85
CA CYS A 89 5.96 8.79 25.59
C CYS A 89 4.91 9.85 25.22
N LEU A 90 3.62 9.56 25.37
CA LEU A 90 2.55 10.53 25.15
C LEU A 90 2.67 11.75 26.07
N TYR A 91 3.00 11.51 27.34
CA TYR A 91 3.23 12.60 28.29
C TYR A 91 4.44 13.44 27.86
N ASP A 92 5.58 12.82 27.61
CA ASP A 92 6.82 13.52 27.26
C ASP A 92 6.72 14.29 25.92
N TRP A 93 5.92 13.82 24.99
CA TRP A 93 5.79 14.43 23.66
C TRP A 93 4.70 15.51 23.61
N TYR A 94 3.54 15.29 24.25
CA TYR A 94 2.36 16.12 24.02
C TYR A 94 1.75 16.72 25.29
N PHE A 95 1.87 16.09 26.45
CA PHE A 95 1.19 16.54 27.67
C PHE A 95 2.09 17.31 28.63
N TRP A 96 3.39 17.38 28.33
CA TRP A 96 4.39 18.01 29.22
C TRP A 96 4.11 19.49 29.52
N ASP A 97 3.47 20.23 28.58
CA ASP A 97 3.12 21.65 28.73
C ASP A 97 1.69 21.88 29.26
N ALA A 98 0.89 20.81 29.36
CA ALA A 98 -0.48 20.90 29.85
C ALA A 98 -0.50 21.04 31.38
N PRO A 99 -1.10 22.11 31.93
CA PRO A 99 -0.93 22.45 33.35
C PRO A 99 -1.54 21.46 34.33
N ASN A 100 -2.55 20.70 33.91
CA ASN A 100 -3.24 19.75 34.77
C ASN A 100 -2.94 18.29 34.44
N LEU A 101 -2.42 18.01 33.23
CA LEU A 101 -2.17 16.62 32.82
C LEU A 101 -0.89 16.10 33.47
N THR A 102 -0.92 14.85 33.85
CA THR A 102 0.20 14.15 34.55
C THR A 102 0.60 12.91 33.74
N GLU A 103 1.79 12.37 34.04
CA GLU A 103 2.23 11.09 33.47
C GLU A 103 1.22 9.97 33.80
N GLU A 104 0.69 9.94 35.05
CA GLU A 104 -0.35 8.98 35.45
C GLU A 104 -1.63 9.13 34.61
N TYR A 105 -2.01 10.36 34.24
CA TYR A 105 -3.15 10.60 33.36
C TYR A 105 -2.91 9.98 31.99
N ALA A 106 -1.73 10.16 31.41
CA ALA A 106 -1.36 9.60 30.11
C ALA A 106 -1.28 8.06 30.16
N GLU A 107 -0.74 7.49 31.23
CA GLU A 107 -0.70 6.03 31.42
C GLU A 107 -2.10 5.44 31.54
N LYS A 108 -3.01 6.10 32.25
CA LYS A 108 -4.40 5.68 32.35
C LYS A 108 -5.16 5.82 31.04
N LEU A 109 -4.93 6.90 30.29
CA LEU A 109 -5.55 7.13 28.99
C LEU A 109 -5.35 5.96 28.06
N VAL A 110 -4.13 5.44 27.94
CA VAL A 110 -3.82 4.33 27.01
C VAL A 110 -4.43 2.99 27.44
N THR A 111 -4.88 2.88 28.70
CA THR A 111 -5.62 1.68 29.17
C THR A 111 -7.12 1.76 28.85
N MET A 112 -7.63 2.92 28.47
CA MET A 112 -9.05 3.11 28.19
C MET A 112 -9.44 2.51 26.84
N PRO A 113 -10.50 1.70 26.75
CA PRO A 113 -10.96 1.11 25.50
C PRO A 113 -11.42 2.14 24.48
N GLU A 114 -11.89 3.30 24.91
CA GLU A 114 -12.30 4.40 24.04
C GLU A 114 -11.10 4.98 23.26
N CYS A 115 -9.92 5.01 23.85
CA CYS A 115 -8.70 5.43 23.17
C CYS A 115 -8.37 4.47 21.99
N SER A 116 -8.47 3.16 22.24
CA SER A 116 -8.31 2.16 21.18
C SER A 116 -9.41 2.26 20.14
N GLN A 117 -10.64 2.52 20.53
CA GLN A 117 -11.78 2.69 19.62
C GLN A 117 -11.59 3.90 18.71
N PHE A 118 -11.17 5.03 19.25
CA PHE A 118 -10.87 6.24 18.47
C PHE A 118 -9.84 5.98 17.36
N LEU A 119 -8.76 5.26 17.69
CA LEU A 119 -7.76 4.84 16.71
C LEU A 119 -8.34 3.88 15.66
N CYS A 120 -9.20 2.95 16.08
CA CYS A 120 -9.86 2.02 15.18
C CYS A 120 -10.78 2.74 14.20
N ASP A 121 -11.57 3.70 14.67
CA ASP A 121 -12.49 4.48 13.84
C ASP A 121 -11.73 5.29 12.79
N TYR A 122 -10.65 5.97 13.18
CA TYR A 122 -9.78 6.67 12.25
C TYR A 122 -9.17 5.75 11.18
N LEU A 123 -8.71 4.57 11.56
CA LEU A 123 -8.14 3.59 10.63
C LEU A 123 -9.19 2.97 9.71
N ASP A 124 -10.40 2.78 10.18
CA ASP A 124 -11.52 2.32 9.37
C ASP A 124 -11.91 3.37 8.32
N ASP A 125 -11.95 4.66 8.70
CA ASP A 125 -12.18 5.76 7.78
C ASP A 125 -11.07 5.87 6.72
N LEU A 126 -9.81 5.74 7.14
CA LEU A 126 -8.67 5.72 6.23
C LEU A 126 -8.74 4.53 5.27
N SER A 127 -9.08 3.35 5.78
CA SER A 127 -9.29 2.14 4.96
C SER A 127 -10.40 2.35 3.93
N THR A 128 -11.53 2.92 4.35
CA THR A 128 -12.70 3.24 3.49
C THR A 128 -12.32 4.23 2.39
N TYR A 129 -11.48 5.22 2.70
CA TYR A 129 -10.92 6.12 1.69
C TYR A 129 -9.99 5.41 0.71
N MET A 130 -9.09 4.55 1.21
CA MET A 130 -8.12 3.82 0.38
C MET A 130 -8.78 2.82 -0.56
N THR A 131 -9.86 2.16 -0.14
CA THR A 131 -10.65 1.25 -0.99
C THR A 131 -11.50 1.99 -2.02
N GLY A 132 -11.75 3.27 -1.81
CA GLY A 132 -12.52 4.14 -2.72
C GLY A 132 -13.99 4.26 -2.36
N ASP A 133 -14.42 3.69 -1.23
CA ASP A 133 -15.79 3.77 -0.72
C ASP A 133 -16.10 5.16 -0.14
N SER A 134 -15.05 5.90 0.26
CA SER A 134 -15.13 7.32 0.61
C SER A 134 -14.36 8.20 -0.39
N SER A 135 -14.85 9.42 -0.62
CA SER A 135 -14.16 10.44 -1.41
C SER A 135 -13.29 11.37 -0.58
N GLU A 136 -13.54 11.44 0.72
CA GLU A 136 -12.91 12.36 1.67
C GLU A 136 -11.79 11.64 2.41
N LEU A 137 -10.59 12.24 2.40
CA LEU A 137 -9.46 11.75 3.16
C LEU A 137 -9.66 12.13 4.62
N PRO A 138 -9.69 11.18 5.55
CA PRO A 138 -9.81 11.50 6.96
C PRO A 138 -8.60 12.31 7.43
N GLN A 139 -8.87 13.35 8.20
CA GLN A 139 -7.86 14.19 8.81
C GLN A 139 -8.01 14.10 10.32
N LEU A 140 -6.91 14.01 11.02
CA LEU A 140 -6.88 14.02 12.47
C LEU A 140 -6.51 15.44 12.92
N GLN A 141 -7.36 16.04 13.74
CA GLN A 141 -7.14 17.38 14.29
C GLN A 141 -6.83 17.29 15.80
N PRO A 142 -6.08 18.24 16.35
CA PRO A 142 -5.86 18.27 17.81
C PRO A 142 -7.16 18.39 18.61
N ASP A 143 -8.17 19.05 18.04
CA ASP A 143 -9.50 19.18 18.66
C ASP A 143 -10.21 17.82 18.76
N ASP A 144 -10.04 16.90 17.81
CA ASP A 144 -10.63 15.56 17.89
C ASP A 144 -10.11 14.80 19.11
N VAL A 145 -8.80 14.93 19.39
CA VAL A 145 -8.17 14.34 20.58
C VAL A 145 -8.65 15.04 21.84
N ALA A 146 -8.75 16.36 21.83
CA ALA A 146 -9.23 17.13 22.99
C ALA A 146 -10.71 16.82 23.30
N ASP A 147 -11.54 16.62 22.28
CA ASP A 147 -12.95 16.24 22.46
C ASP A 147 -13.06 14.82 23.05
N LEU A 148 -12.26 13.85 22.57
CA LEU A 148 -12.17 12.54 23.18
C LEU A 148 -11.82 12.62 24.68
N LEU A 149 -10.82 13.43 25.04
CA LEU A 149 -10.36 13.59 26.42
C LEU A 149 -11.39 14.33 27.30
N GLN A 150 -12.15 15.25 26.76
CA GLN A 150 -13.10 16.05 27.49
C GLN A 150 -14.48 15.40 27.59
N GLU A 151 -15.02 14.96 26.45
CA GLU A 151 -16.41 14.53 26.36
C GLU A 151 -16.57 13.04 26.66
N GLU A 152 -15.73 12.18 26.09
CA GLU A 152 -15.90 10.74 26.23
C GLU A 152 -15.19 10.17 27.47
N LEU A 153 -13.96 10.60 27.72
CA LEU A 153 -13.12 10.06 28.79
C LEU A 153 -13.09 10.91 30.05
N GLY A 154 -13.49 12.20 29.98
CA GLY A 154 -13.28 13.16 31.05
C GLY A 154 -13.81 12.70 32.40
N SER A 155 -15.03 12.16 32.45
CA SER A 155 -15.61 11.67 33.70
C SER A 155 -14.92 10.41 34.26
N LYS A 156 -14.39 9.55 33.40
CA LYS A 156 -13.71 8.30 33.78
C LYS A 156 -12.31 8.60 34.28
N LEU A 157 -11.53 9.34 33.50
CA LEU A 157 -10.16 9.71 33.84
C LEU A 157 -10.12 10.56 35.13
N THR A 158 -11.07 11.50 35.31
CA THR A 158 -11.17 12.28 36.52
C THR A 158 -11.40 11.42 37.79
N LYS A 159 -12.19 10.35 37.68
CA LYS A 159 -12.40 9.41 38.80
C LYS A 159 -11.15 8.62 39.15
N GLU A 160 -10.37 8.25 38.16
CA GLU A 160 -9.17 7.41 38.39
C GLU A 160 -7.94 8.23 38.78
N THR A 161 -7.73 9.39 38.13
CA THR A 161 -6.53 10.20 38.30
C THR A 161 -6.71 11.44 39.17
N HIS A 162 -7.97 11.78 39.50
CA HIS A 162 -8.34 13.05 40.18
C HIS A 162 -7.96 14.30 39.39
N VAL A 163 -7.64 14.16 38.10
CA VAL A 163 -7.29 15.25 37.18
C VAL A 163 -8.50 15.61 36.33
N VAL A 164 -8.80 16.89 36.21
CA VAL A 164 -9.86 17.44 35.34
C VAL A 164 -9.21 18.06 34.14
N PHE A 165 -9.57 17.58 32.96
CA PHE A 165 -9.15 18.18 31.69
C PHE A 165 -9.81 19.54 31.54
N ALA A 166 -9.04 20.59 31.40
CA ALA A 166 -9.49 21.96 31.34
C ALA A 166 -9.18 22.63 29.99
N GLU A 167 -9.78 23.77 29.74
CA GLU A 167 -9.55 24.57 28.51
C GLU A 167 -8.06 24.98 28.33
N ALA A 168 -7.32 25.12 29.42
CA ALA A 168 -5.88 25.38 29.34
C ALA A 168 -5.09 24.19 28.78
N ASP A 169 -5.51 22.96 29.17
CA ASP A 169 -4.91 21.73 28.66
C ASP A 169 -5.23 21.54 27.19
N ARG A 170 -6.46 21.85 26.75
CA ARG A 170 -6.85 21.85 25.34
C ARG A 170 -5.95 22.76 24.50
N LYS A 171 -5.70 23.98 24.97
CA LYS A 171 -4.81 24.93 24.26
C LYS A 171 -3.39 24.42 24.17
N SER A 172 -2.87 23.80 25.24
CA SER A 172 -1.56 23.21 25.25
C SER A 172 -1.47 22.04 24.23
N LEU A 173 -2.46 21.14 24.23
CA LEU A 173 -2.53 20.05 23.27
C LEU A 173 -2.59 20.55 21.83
N ASN A 174 -3.41 21.55 21.54
CA ASN A 174 -3.48 22.13 20.20
C ASN A 174 -2.15 22.69 19.73
N TRP A 175 -1.35 23.22 20.66
CA TRP A 175 0.00 23.71 20.36
C TRP A 175 1.00 22.57 20.19
N THR A 176 1.06 21.60 21.10
CA THR A 176 2.07 20.53 21.09
C THR A 176 1.83 19.49 19.99
N MET A 177 0.55 19.14 19.72
CA MET A 177 0.20 18.15 18.67
C MET A 177 -0.03 18.76 17.30
N GLY A 178 -0.30 20.06 17.22
CA GLY A 178 -0.74 20.72 15.99
C GLY A 178 0.21 20.55 14.82
N ASP A 179 1.49 20.76 15.02
CA ASP A 179 2.51 20.64 13.97
C ASP A 179 2.68 19.19 13.50
N ASP A 180 2.66 18.23 14.41
CA ASP A 180 2.81 16.81 14.07
C ASP A 180 1.60 16.29 13.31
N LEU A 181 0.38 16.62 13.75
CA LEU A 181 -0.85 16.22 13.06
C LEU A 181 -0.99 16.91 11.71
N ASN A 182 -0.62 18.20 11.59
CA ASN A 182 -0.58 18.90 10.31
C ASN A 182 0.44 18.25 9.36
N SER A 183 1.60 17.87 9.86
CA SER A 183 2.63 17.16 9.08
C SER A 183 2.11 15.79 8.62
N TRP A 184 1.46 15.05 9.50
CA TRP A 184 0.81 13.77 9.19
C TRP A 184 -0.27 13.91 8.11
N ASN A 185 -1.21 14.84 8.29
CA ASN A 185 -2.28 15.12 7.33
C ASN A 185 -1.71 15.54 5.97
N SER A 186 -0.68 16.40 5.97
CA SER A 186 0.01 16.83 4.76
C SER A 186 0.70 15.65 4.05
N MET A 187 1.39 14.79 4.79
CA MET A 187 2.01 13.59 4.24
C MET A 187 0.97 12.65 3.60
N LEU A 188 -0.14 12.39 4.27
CA LEU A 188 -1.23 11.59 3.71
C LEU A 188 -1.81 12.24 2.46
N GLN A 189 -2.05 13.56 2.50
CA GLN A 189 -2.59 14.31 1.38
C GLN A 189 -1.67 14.23 0.15
N HIS A 190 -0.35 14.36 0.34
CA HIS A 190 0.61 14.25 -0.75
C HIS A 190 0.79 12.83 -1.26
N THR A 191 0.72 11.85 -0.37
CA THR A 191 0.98 10.43 -0.72
C THR A 191 -0.23 9.77 -1.36
N ILE A 192 -1.40 9.90 -0.76
CA ILE A 192 -2.62 9.19 -1.17
C ILE A 192 -3.79 10.12 -1.50
N GLY A 193 -3.72 11.41 -1.17
CA GLY A 193 -4.80 12.38 -1.37
C GLY A 193 -4.97 12.86 -2.81
N PHE A 194 -3.89 12.99 -3.59
CA PHE A 194 -3.89 13.59 -4.92
C PHE A 194 -3.32 12.72 -6.04
N GLY A 195 -3.75 13.03 -7.26
CA GLY A 195 -3.12 12.63 -8.53
C GLY A 195 -2.84 11.15 -8.67
N PHE A 196 -1.60 10.84 -9.04
CA PHE A 196 -1.16 9.47 -9.26
C PHE A 196 -1.14 8.62 -7.99
N GLY A 197 -0.81 9.21 -6.84
CA GLY A 197 -0.83 8.52 -5.54
C GLY A 197 -2.23 8.02 -5.20
N LYS A 198 -3.24 8.89 -5.27
CA LYS A 198 -4.65 8.53 -5.06
C LYS A 198 -5.11 7.42 -6.02
N PHE A 199 -4.78 7.57 -7.32
CA PHE A 199 -5.12 6.57 -8.32
C PHE A 199 -4.48 5.22 -7.99
N LEU A 200 -3.16 5.20 -7.74
CA LEU A 200 -2.41 3.98 -7.47
C LEU A 200 -2.92 3.28 -6.20
N THR A 201 -3.13 4.04 -5.11
CA THR A 201 -3.64 3.51 -3.85
C THR A 201 -5.00 2.84 -4.05
N ARG A 202 -5.93 3.52 -4.74
CA ARG A 202 -7.24 2.95 -5.04
C ARG A 202 -7.16 1.69 -5.91
N GLN A 203 -6.24 1.65 -6.87
CA GLN A 203 -6.05 0.44 -7.67
C GLN A 203 -5.42 -0.71 -6.86
N LEU A 204 -4.51 -0.41 -5.95
CA LEU A 204 -3.88 -1.43 -5.10
C LEU A 204 -4.85 -1.96 -4.02
N CYS A 205 -5.69 -1.10 -3.46
CA CYS A 205 -6.60 -1.45 -2.37
C CYS A 205 -7.98 -1.96 -2.84
N ASN A 206 -8.21 -2.03 -4.16
CA ASN A 206 -9.49 -2.48 -4.72
C ASN A 206 -9.33 -3.84 -5.42
N LEU A 207 -10.34 -4.71 -5.25
CA LEU A 207 -10.38 -6.04 -5.89
C LEU A 207 -10.27 -5.96 -7.42
N SER A 208 -10.90 -4.96 -8.04
CA SER A 208 -10.83 -4.76 -9.51
C SER A 208 -9.41 -4.45 -9.97
N GLY A 209 -8.67 -3.65 -9.22
CA GLY A 209 -7.26 -3.34 -9.47
C GLY A 209 -6.38 -4.57 -9.30
N MET A 210 -6.60 -5.37 -8.26
CA MET A 210 -5.90 -6.64 -8.06
C MET A 210 -6.08 -7.58 -9.27
N ILE A 211 -7.31 -7.76 -9.74
CA ILE A 211 -7.61 -8.58 -10.92
C ILE A 211 -6.90 -8.00 -12.16
N ALA A 212 -6.96 -6.67 -12.36
CA ALA A 212 -6.31 -6.01 -13.49
C ALA A 212 -4.79 -6.22 -13.48
N PHE A 213 -4.12 -6.08 -12.34
CA PHE A 213 -2.68 -6.34 -12.22
C PHE A 213 -2.34 -7.82 -12.48
N GLY A 214 -3.17 -8.75 -12.00
CA GLY A 214 -3.02 -10.18 -12.29
C GLY A 214 -3.12 -10.48 -13.78
N VAL A 215 -4.14 -9.95 -14.46
CA VAL A 215 -4.33 -10.12 -15.90
C VAL A 215 -3.17 -9.50 -16.69
N LEU A 216 -2.72 -8.30 -16.34
CA LEU A 216 -1.57 -7.63 -16.97
C LEU A 216 -0.28 -8.43 -16.80
N THR A 217 -0.05 -8.98 -15.60
CA THR A 217 1.11 -9.83 -15.32
C THR A 217 1.12 -11.05 -16.25
N VAL A 218 0.00 -11.76 -16.33
CA VAL A 218 -0.13 -12.94 -17.21
C VAL A 218 0.01 -12.56 -18.68
N ALA A 219 -0.61 -11.47 -19.11
CA ALA A 219 -0.53 -10.99 -20.50
C ALA A 219 0.91 -10.61 -20.90
N CYS A 220 1.63 -9.86 -20.08
CA CYS A 220 3.03 -9.51 -20.31
C CYS A 220 3.92 -10.76 -20.34
N PHE A 221 3.69 -11.70 -19.45
CA PHE A 221 4.41 -12.97 -19.42
C PHE A 221 4.20 -13.81 -20.66
N VAL A 222 2.93 -13.96 -21.12
CA VAL A 222 2.59 -14.68 -22.34
C VAL A 222 3.22 -14.01 -23.56
N LEU A 223 3.14 -12.68 -23.67
CA LEU A 223 3.79 -11.93 -24.76
C LEU A 223 5.31 -12.13 -24.75
N TRP A 224 5.92 -12.11 -23.57
CA TRP A 224 7.35 -12.39 -23.42
C TRP A 224 7.71 -13.81 -23.89
N LEU A 225 6.94 -14.83 -23.50
CA LEU A 225 7.10 -16.20 -23.96
C LEU A 225 7.00 -16.32 -25.46
N VAL A 226 5.99 -15.69 -26.08
CA VAL A 226 5.81 -15.70 -27.56
C VAL A 226 7.02 -15.08 -28.26
N LEU A 227 7.55 -13.97 -27.74
CA LEU A 227 8.78 -13.37 -28.30
C LEU A 227 9.99 -14.27 -28.13
N ALA A 228 10.16 -14.89 -26.98
CA ALA A 228 11.25 -15.80 -26.70
C ALA A 228 11.23 -17.04 -27.62
N VAL A 229 10.06 -17.64 -27.83
CA VAL A 229 9.87 -18.78 -28.73
C VAL A 229 10.11 -18.39 -30.20
N LYS A 230 9.52 -17.28 -30.68
CA LYS A 230 9.71 -16.81 -32.06
C LYS A 230 11.15 -16.48 -32.42
N LYS A 231 11.97 -16.10 -31.46
CA LYS A 231 13.39 -15.74 -31.67
C LYS A 231 14.35 -16.90 -31.45
N HIS A 232 13.86 -18.13 -31.30
CA HIS A 232 14.68 -19.34 -31.10
C HIS A 232 15.73 -19.16 -29.99
N TRP A 233 15.36 -18.55 -28.87
CA TRP A 233 16.25 -18.44 -27.73
C TRP A 233 16.61 -19.83 -27.22
N HIS A 234 17.89 -20.08 -27.01
CA HIS A 234 18.35 -21.36 -26.44
C HIS A 234 17.59 -21.64 -25.14
N LYS A 235 17.05 -22.85 -25.04
CA LYS A 235 16.21 -23.29 -23.91
C LYS A 235 16.80 -22.93 -22.52
N GLY A 236 18.14 -23.04 -22.37
CA GLY A 236 18.81 -22.67 -21.13
C GLY A 236 18.64 -21.21 -20.70
N ARG A 237 18.71 -20.25 -21.66
CA ARG A 237 18.52 -18.82 -21.36
C ARG A 237 17.07 -18.47 -21.02
N MET A 238 16.10 -19.19 -21.59
CA MET A 238 14.70 -19.05 -21.20
C MET A 238 14.47 -19.48 -19.75
N PHE A 239 15.02 -20.63 -19.34
CA PHE A 239 14.87 -21.14 -17.99
C PHE A 239 15.57 -20.25 -16.95
N THR A 240 16.73 -19.66 -17.28
CA THR A 240 17.43 -18.73 -16.39
C THR A 240 16.61 -17.44 -16.20
N ALA A 241 16.07 -16.87 -17.28
CA ALA A 241 15.25 -15.67 -17.21
C ALA A 241 13.91 -15.93 -16.47
N TYR A 242 13.31 -17.10 -16.68
CA TYR A 242 12.12 -17.53 -15.95
C TYR A 242 12.42 -17.76 -14.47
N GLY A 243 13.51 -18.41 -14.14
CA GLY A 243 13.94 -18.61 -12.76
C GLY A 243 14.15 -17.29 -12.02
N LEU A 244 14.77 -16.31 -12.68
CA LEU A 244 14.92 -14.96 -12.14
C LEU A 244 13.57 -14.24 -11.97
N ALA A 245 12.64 -14.39 -12.92
CA ALA A 245 11.32 -13.80 -12.86
C ALA A 245 10.47 -14.32 -11.69
N VAL A 246 10.70 -15.56 -11.26
CA VAL A 246 10.03 -16.16 -10.10
C VAL A 246 10.82 -15.89 -8.81
N ALA A 247 12.15 -15.96 -8.88
CA ALA A 247 13.00 -15.79 -7.70
C ALA A 247 12.97 -14.35 -7.14
N ILE A 248 12.91 -13.33 -8.00
CA ILE A 248 12.92 -11.94 -7.54
C ILE A 248 11.67 -11.59 -6.73
N PRO A 249 10.43 -11.85 -7.18
CA PRO A 249 9.25 -11.67 -6.34
C PRO A 249 9.28 -12.52 -5.07
N GLY A 250 9.75 -13.76 -5.14
CA GLY A 250 9.92 -14.63 -3.98
C GLY A 250 10.90 -14.04 -2.95
N LEU A 251 12.03 -13.51 -3.41
CA LEU A 251 13.00 -12.81 -2.56
C LEU A 251 12.43 -11.52 -1.96
N LEU A 252 11.62 -10.77 -2.72
CA LEU A 252 10.95 -9.57 -2.21
C LEU A 252 9.93 -9.90 -1.13
N VAL A 253 9.15 -10.98 -1.30
CA VAL A 253 8.23 -11.47 -0.26
C VAL A 253 8.99 -11.90 0.98
N LEU A 254 10.10 -12.64 0.82
CA LEU A 254 10.98 -13.03 1.93
C LEU A 254 11.61 -11.81 2.61
N ALA A 255 12.05 -10.82 1.84
CA ALA A 255 12.59 -9.57 2.39
C ALA A 255 11.51 -8.77 3.13
N ALA A 256 10.30 -8.67 2.58
CA ALA A 256 9.17 -8.03 3.26
C ALA A 256 8.77 -8.77 4.53
N SER A 257 8.77 -10.09 4.51
CA SER A 257 8.53 -10.92 5.70
C SER A 257 9.65 -10.75 6.73
N GLY A 258 10.89 -10.64 6.30
CA GLY A 258 12.05 -10.37 7.16
C GLY A 258 12.00 -8.98 7.77
N VAL A 259 11.60 -7.97 7.00
CA VAL A 259 11.37 -6.61 7.50
C VAL A 259 10.21 -6.60 8.49
N ASN A 260 9.14 -7.33 8.23
CA ASN A 260 8.01 -7.45 9.15
C ASN A 260 8.44 -8.12 10.48
N LEU A 261 9.24 -9.18 10.42
CA LEU A 261 9.84 -9.81 11.60
C LEU A 261 10.74 -8.85 12.39
N LEU A 262 11.58 -8.08 11.69
CA LEU A 262 12.44 -7.06 12.31
C LEU A 262 11.63 -5.91 12.91
N LEU A 263 10.53 -5.49 12.27
CA LEU A 263 9.63 -4.49 12.82
C LEU A 263 8.90 -5.00 14.05
N VAL A 264 8.42 -6.25 14.02
CA VAL A 264 7.79 -6.91 15.17
C VAL A 264 8.78 -7.00 16.35
N GLU A 265 10.02 -7.35 16.07
CA GLU A 265 11.08 -7.46 17.09
C GLU A 265 11.54 -6.08 17.59
N ALA A 266 11.64 -5.08 16.69
CA ALA A 266 12.06 -3.72 17.07
C ALA A 266 10.97 -2.93 17.84
N PHE A 267 9.69 -3.18 17.53
CA PHE A 267 8.57 -2.49 18.19
C PHE A 267 7.88 -3.32 19.27
N HIS A 268 8.40 -4.50 19.59
CA HIS A 268 7.78 -5.43 20.57
C HIS A 268 6.27 -5.60 20.33
N ILE A 269 5.87 -5.64 19.03
CA ILE A 269 4.46 -5.82 18.66
C ILE A 269 4.03 -7.20 19.15
N PRO A 270 2.97 -7.31 19.98
CA PRO A 270 2.51 -8.60 20.50
C PRO A 270 2.24 -9.62 19.39
N ASP A 271 2.47 -10.89 19.67
CA ASP A 271 2.27 -12.04 18.76
C ASP A 271 0.88 -12.08 18.09
N ALA A 272 -0.09 -11.33 18.59
CA ALA A 272 -1.43 -11.19 18.03
C ALA A 272 -1.48 -10.53 16.64
N LEU A 273 -0.46 -9.76 16.25
CA LEU A 273 -0.33 -9.14 14.91
C LEU A 273 0.53 -9.97 13.95
N ILE A 274 1.15 -11.04 14.42
CA ILE A 274 1.89 -11.95 13.56
C ILE A 274 0.87 -12.79 12.81
N PHE A 275 0.70 -12.52 11.51
CA PHE A 275 -0.07 -13.33 10.56
C PHE A 275 0.58 -14.71 10.37
N SER A 276 0.74 -15.48 11.41
CA SER A 276 1.20 -16.83 11.26
C SER A 276 0.74 -17.70 12.39
N LYS A 277 -0.44 -18.19 12.26
CA LYS A 277 -0.83 -19.55 12.65
C LYS A 277 -2.20 -19.79 12.07
N ALA A 278 -2.24 -19.95 10.75
CA ALA A 278 -3.28 -20.74 10.11
C ALA A 278 -2.55 -21.92 9.46
#